data_80baa16c32f36f9f8571faf0c7055835
#
_entry.id   80baa16c32f36f9f8571faf0c7055835
#
_cell.length_a   1.000
_cell.length_b   1.000
_cell.length_c   1.000
_cell.angle_alpha   90.00
_cell.angle_beta   90.00
_cell.angle_gamma   90.00
#
_symmetry.space_group_name_H-M   'P 1'
#
loop_
_entity.id
_entity.type
_entity.pdbx_description
1 polymer ?
#
loop_
_entity_poly.entity_id
_entity_poly.type
_entity_poly.pdbx_seq_one_letter_code
_entity_poly.pdbx_strand_id
1 'polypeptide(L)'
;MMTLKNPVHPGRIVKSSIEELELTVTAAAKMLNVSRSRLSNLINGKAGISPEMAVRLSKTIGSTPAFWLRLQMNYDLAEVKKQEDRIF
;
A
#
# COMPACT_ATOMS: atom_id res chain seq x y z
N MET A 1 -3.50 5.82 23.98
CA MET A 1 -3.31 5.85 22.54
C MET A 1 -4.28 4.95 21.83
N MET A 2 -4.81 5.40 20.76
CA MET A 2 -5.78 4.61 20.02
C MET A 2 -5.10 3.65 19.07
N THR A 3 -5.46 2.37 19.16
CA THR A 3 -5.00 1.37 18.23
C THR A 3 -6.06 1.21 17.14
N LEU A 4 -5.66 1.28 15.90
CA LEU A 4 -6.58 1.08 14.79
C LEU A 4 -6.94 -0.40 14.72
N LYS A 5 -8.22 -0.70 14.92
CA LYS A 5 -8.70 -2.08 14.80
C LYS A 5 -8.77 -2.53 13.35
N ASN A 6 -9.00 -1.57 12.46
CA ASN A 6 -9.17 -1.84 11.03
C ASN A 6 -8.33 -0.85 10.23
N PRO A 7 -7.01 -1.07 10.14
CA PRO A 7 -6.18 -0.19 9.33
C PRO A 7 -6.62 -0.25 7.88
N VAL A 8 -6.53 0.88 7.20
CA VAL A 8 -6.88 0.94 5.79
C VAL A 8 -5.86 0.16 4.97
N HIS A 9 -6.29 -0.35 3.83
CA HIS A 9 -5.37 -1.00 2.91
C HIS A 9 -4.29 0.00 2.48
N PRO A 10 -3.01 -0.43 2.46
CA PRO A 10 -1.92 0.50 2.11
C PRO A 10 -2.07 1.18 0.76
N GLY A 11 -2.78 0.55 -0.17
CA GLY A 11 -3.07 1.14 -1.47
C GLY A 11 -3.81 2.46 -1.38
N ARG A 12 -4.60 2.67 -0.34
CA ARG A 12 -5.30 3.95 -0.15
C ARG A 12 -4.33 5.07 0.20
N ILE A 13 -3.28 4.74 0.92
CA ILE A 13 -2.24 5.73 1.26
C ILE A 13 -1.45 6.06 0.01
N VAL A 14 -1.15 5.06 -0.83
CA VAL A 14 -0.50 5.29 -2.12
C VAL A 14 -1.38 6.19 -2.98
N LYS A 15 -2.68 5.91 -3.04
CA LYS A 15 -3.61 6.72 -3.82
C LYS A 15 -3.62 8.16 -3.35
N SER A 16 -3.72 8.39 -2.04
CA SER A 16 -3.71 9.74 -1.48
C SER A 16 -2.41 10.47 -1.82
N SER A 17 -1.29 9.77 -1.74
CA SER A 17 0.01 10.36 -2.06
C SER A 17 0.10 10.78 -3.53
N ILE A 18 -0.41 9.94 -4.43
CA ILE A 18 -0.46 10.25 -5.86
C ILE A 18 -1.31 11.49 -6.10
N GLU A 19 -2.45 11.56 -5.44
CA GLU A 19 -3.36 12.71 -5.57
C GLU A 19 -2.73 13.99 -5.05
N GLU A 20 -2.03 13.92 -3.92
CA GLU A 20 -1.34 15.09 -3.37
C GLU A 20 -0.25 15.59 -4.30
N LEU A 21 0.40 14.68 -5.04
CA LEU A 21 1.41 15.04 -6.01
C LEU A 21 0.80 15.47 -7.34
N GLU A 22 -0.52 15.47 -7.44
CA GLU A 22 -1.26 15.84 -8.64
C GLU A 22 -0.87 14.98 -9.85
N LEU A 23 -0.62 13.69 -9.58
CA LEU A 23 -0.27 12.73 -10.63
C LEU A 23 -1.48 11.90 -11.01
N THR A 24 -1.57 11.58 -12.31
CA THR A 24 -2.52 10.56 -12.76
C THR A 24 -1.95 9.19 -12.44
N VAL A 25 -2.81 8.17 -12.45
CA VAL A 25 -2.34 6.79 -12.25
C VAL A 25 -1.32 6.40 -13.33
N THR A 26 -1.56 6.82 -14.57
CA THR A 26 -0.63 6.53 -15.67
C THR A 26 0.73 7.16 -15.44
N ALA A 27 0.76 8.43 -15.04
CA ALA A 27 2.02 9.12 -14.77
C ALA A 27 2.75 8.51 -13.59
N ALA A 28 2.02 8.20 -12.52
CA ALA A 28 2.62 7.58 -11.34
C ALA A 28 3.20 6.20 -11.65
N ALA A 29 2.50 5.41 -12.46
CA ALA A 29 2.99 4.10 -12.87
C ALA A 29 4.30 4.21 -13.63
N LYS A 30 4.40 5.20 -14.52
CA LYS A 30 5.64 5.45 -15.24
C LYS A 30 6.79 5.80 -14.29
N MET A 31 6.53 6.66 -13.33
CA MET A 31 7.54 7.06 -12.37
C MET A 31 8.00 5.88 -11.51
N LEU A 32 7.07 5.00 -11.15
CA LEU A 32 7.36 3.79 -10.39
C LEU A 32 7.97 2.69 -11.23
N ASN A 33 7.93 2.86 -12.55
CA ASN A 33 8.39 1.85 -13.51
C ASN A 33 7.63 0.53 -13.36
N VAL A 34 6.32 0.63 -13.23
CA VAL A 34 5.42 -0.52 -13.20
C VAL A 34 4.29 -0.30 -14.19
N SER A 35 3.56 -1.35 -14.51
CA SER A 35 2.41 -1.22 -15.40
C SER A 35 1.29 -0.45 -14.70
N ARG A 36 0.45 0.21 -15.50
CA ARG A 36 -0.72 0.89 -14.96
C ARG A 36 -1.65 -0.08 -14.23
N SER A 37 -1.80 -1.28 -14.77
CA SER A 37 -2.63 -2.32 -14.14
C SER A 37 -2.11 -2.72 -12.77
N ARG A 38 -0.80 -2.85 -12.63
CA ARG A 38 -0.20 -3.21 -11.36
C ARG A 38 -0.46 -2.14 -10.31
N LEU A 39 -0.28 -0.87 -10.67
CA LEU A 39 -0.55 0.23 -9.74
C LEU A 39 -2.04 0.33 -9.45
N SER A 40 -2.88 0.17 -10.45
CA SER A 40 -4.33 0.21 -10.27
C SER A 40 -4.79 -0.86 -9.30
N ASN A 41 -4.25 -2.08 -9.42
CA ASN A 41 -4.61 -3.16 -8.48
C ASN A 41 -4.20 -2.81 -7.05
N LEU A 42 -3.04 -2.21 -6.87
CA LEU A 42 -2.59 -1.80 -5.54
C LEU A 42 -3.52 -0.74 -4.94
N ILE A 43 -3.80 0.33 -5.68
CA ILE A 43 -4.61 1.44 -5.14
C ILE A 43 -6.09 1.07 -4.96
N ASN A 44 -6.54 0.01 -5.61
CA ASN A 44 -7.91 -0.48 -5.45
C ASN A 44 -8.01 -1.64 -4.45
N GLY A 45 -6.93 -1.93 -3.73
CA GLY A 45 -6.95 -2.93 -2.68
C GLY A 45 -6.93 -4.36 -3.17
N LYS A 46 -6.66 -4.60 -4.45
CA LYS A 46 -6.62 -5.94 -5.03
C LYS A 46 -5.27 -6.61 -4.91
N ALA A 47 -4.24 -5.85 -4.61
CA ALA A 47 -2.88 -6.34 -4.44
C ALA A 47 -2.23 -5.59 -3.29
N GLY A 48 -1.24 -6.22 -2.65
CA GLY A 48 -0.50 -5.61 -1.56
C GLY A 48 0.83 -5.03 -2.00
N ILE A 49 1.56 -4.49 -1.04
CA ILE A 49 2.89 -3.93 -1.28
C ILE A 49 3.93 -5.01 -1.04
N SER A 50 4.62 -5.39 -2.11
CA SER A 50 5.76 -6.31 -2.02
C SER A 50 7.03 -5.55 -1.63
N PRO A 51 8.10 -6.25 -1.21
CA PRO A 51 9.37 -5.57 -0.95
C PRO A 51 9.87 -4.77 -2.13
N GLU A 52 9.72 -5.30 -3.34
CA GLU A 52 10.12 -4.57 -4.55
C GLU A 52 9.31 -3.29 -4.72
N MET A 53 7.99 -3.39 -4.56
CA MET A 53 7.13 -2.22 -4.67
C MET A 53 7.46 -1.19 -3.57
N ALA A 54 7.78 -1.65 -2.38
CA ALA A 54 8.16 -0.76 -1.28
C ALA A 54 9.40 0.06 -1.62
N VAL A 55 10.39 -0.55 -2.28
CA VAL A 55 11.59 0.16 -2.73
C VAL A 55 11.20 1.20 -3.78
N ARG A 56 10.36 0.82 -4.74
CA ARG A 56 9.92 1.73 -5.80
C ARG A 56 9.15 2.92 -5.22
N LEU A 57 8.25 2.66 -4.28
CA LEU A 57 7.47 3.71 -3.63
C LEU A 57 8.36 4.67 -2.85
N SER A 58 9.36 4.15 -2.15
CA SER A 58 10.24 4.99 -1.36
C SER A 58 11.07 5.93 -2.24
N LYS A 59 11.45 5.49 -3.42
CA LYS A 59 12.23 6.31 -4.35
C LYS A 59 11.40 7.36 -5.08
N THR A 60 10.12 7.09 -5.26
CA THR A 60 9.24 7.94 -6.07
C THR A 60 8.39 8.87 -5.22
N ILE A 61 7.76 8.32 -4.19
CA ILE A 61 6.85 9.06 -3.33
C ILE A 61 7.57 9.54 -2.07
N GLY A 62 8.45 8.70 -1.54
CA GLY A 62 9.20 9.05 -0.34
C GLY A 62 9.02 8.03 0.76
N SER A 63 9.50 8.37 1.95
CA SER A 63 9.59 7.48 3.09
C SER A 63 10.60 6.36 2.81
N THR A 64 10.53 5.31 3.58
CA THR A 64 11.48 4.19 3.46
C THR A 64 10.75 2.94 3.02
N PRO A 65 11.46 1.96 2.44
CA PRO A 65 10.82 0.68 2.15
C PRO A 65 10.22 0.04 3.40
N ALA A 66 10.89 0.18 4.55
CA ALA A 66 10.38 -0.36 5.81
C ALA A 66 9.04 0.27 6.20
N PHE A 67 8.87 1.57 5.96
CA PHE A 67 7.60 2.25 6.23
C PHE A 67 6.46 1.60 5.43
N TRP A 68 6.66 1.43 4.14
CA TRP A 68 5.63 0.88 3.26
C TRP A 68 5.31 -0.58 3.62
N LEU A 69 6.34 -1.37 3.94
CA LEU A 69 6.15 -2.77 4.33
C LEU A 69 5.47 -2.87 5.70
N ARG A 70 5.73 -1.92 6.60
CA ARG A 70 5.06 -1.92 7.90
C ARG A 70 3.57 -1.66 7.75
N LEU A 71 3.17 -0.77 6.84
CA LEU A 71 1.76 -0.54 6.56
C LEU A 71 1.11 -1.82 6.07
N GLN A 72 1.78 -2.54 5.19
CA GLN A 72 1.26 -3.80 4.65
C GLN A 72 1.15 -4.86 5.76
N MET A 73 2.18 -4.98 6.57
CA MET A 73 2.18 -5.95 7.67
C MET A 73 1.04 -5.69 8.65
N ASN A 74 0.85 -4.42 9.02
CA ASN A 74 -0.22 -4.06 9.96
C ASN A 74 -1.59 -4.39 9.38
N TYR A 75 -1.79 -4.15 8.10
CA TYR A 75 -3.04 -4.48 7.44
C TYR A 75 -3.25 -6.00 7.43
N ASP A 76 -2.23 -6.74 7.03
CA ASP A 76 -2.30 -8.21 6.94
C ASP A 76 -2.61 -8.82 8.30
N LEU A 77 -1.94 -8.35 9.36
CA LEU A 77 -2.17 -8.86 10.71
C LEU A 77 -3.59 -8.56 11.18
N ALA A 78 -4.12 -7.39 10.85
CA ALA A 78 -5.49 -7.04 11.22
C ALA A 78 -6.50 -7.94 10.51
N GLU A 79 -6.24 -8.28 9.23
CA GLU A 79 -7.12 -9.18 8.49
C GLU A 79 -7.10 -10.58 9.07
N VAL A 80 -5.93 -11.07 9.45
CA VAL A 80 -5.81 -12.39 10.09
C VAL A 80 -6.54 -12.40 11.44
N LYS A 81 -6.43 -11.33 12.20
CA LYS A 81 -7.11 -11.23 13.50
C LYS A 81 -8.61 -11.32 13.37
N LYS A 82 -9.18 -10.80 12.30
CA LYS A 82 -10.63 -10.91 12.07
C LYS A 82 -11.08 -12.36 11.91
N GLN A 83 -10.16 -13.23 11.52
CA GLN A 83 -10.43 -14.64 11.28
C GLN A 83 -9.88 -15.53 12.40
N GLU A 84 -9.39 -14.93 13.47
CA GLU A 84 -8.70 -15.66 14.53
C GLU A 84 -9.56 -16.78 15.12
N ASP A 85 -10.84 -16.48 15.38
CA ASP A 85 -11.77 -17.46 15.94
C ASP A 85 -12.00 -18.65 15.02
N ARG A 86 -11.83 -18.46 13.71
CA ARG A 86 -11.99 -19.54 12.73
C ARG A 86 -10.71 -20.37 12.60
N ILE A 87 -9.57 -19.76 12.90
CA ILE A 87 -8.27 -20.43 12.79
C ILE A 87 -8.03 -21.29 14.02
N PHE A 88 -8.44 -20.82 15.18
CA PHE A 88 -8.26 -21.49 16.45
C PHE A 88 -9.62 -21.75 17.10
#